data_45768f48073923662b487e36bb959c37
#
_entry.id   45768f48073923662b487e36bb959c37
#
_cell.length_a   1.000
_cell.length_b   1.000
_cell.length_c   1.000
_cell.angle_alpha   90.00
_cell.angle_beta   90.00
_cell.angle_gamma   90.00
#
_symmetry.space_group_name_H-M   'P 1'
#
loop_
_entity.id
_entity.type
_entity.pdbx_description
1 polymer ?
#
loop_
_entity_poly.entity_id
_entity_poly.type
_entity_poly.pdbx_seq_one_letter_code
_entity_poly.pdbx_strand_id
1 'polypeptide(L)'
;YGVKPNYRSIIQFKNKYNENNFAEVVKVTFNSNAISLEDILKHFFETHDPTQLNRQGNDVGTQYRSTILYVNESQKKLSEAIIDDYQNLLTDNNYGKIKTKLESLDNFYLAENYHQDYLKKNPNGYCPDLSTGIVFDNKEKSLLDNSFLLTGKQILILDAQSYCPYCEKLKENVTDSYKGSIPLTYRTSDQLHGLKINSPTWATPSIIFLENGLEVFAYQGYIEPKEFYKLLGRFKLGNSEAYNVAFNKGTDARFCKEYEIFKNTPNGVFLDKLSGEPLFDTDDRFVSRSGWLSFTKPVSGSVYELPDNSYGMKRIEIRSVSSGIHLGHVFNDGPNGMPRYCINATVLEFKARKDLS
;
A
#
# COMPACT_ATOMS: atom_id res chain seq x y z
N TYR A 1 -44.25 16.79 -3.29
CA TYR A 1 -43.67 17.78 -2.36
C TYR A 1 -43.03 17.02 -1.19
N GLY A 2 -41.78 16.55 -1.39
CA GLY A 2 -41.14 15.67 -0.41
C GLY A 2 -40.42 16.45 0.66
N VAL A 3 -40.72 16.15 1.91
CA VAL A 3 -39.85 16.49 3.03
C VAL A 3 -38.47 15.89 2.78
N LYS A 4 -37.39 16.65 3.02
CA LYS A 4 -36.02 16.14 2.92
C LYS A 4 -35.91 14.79 3.63
N PRO A 5 -35.53 13.72 2.95
CA PRO A 5 -35.39 12.42 3.60
C PRO A 5 -34.28 12.49 4.66
N ASN A 6 -34.40 11.69 5.69
CA ASN A 6 -33.30 11.45 6.63
C ASN A 6 -32.89 9.97 6.55
N TYR A 7 -31.63 9.68 6.84
CA TYR A 7 -31.07 8.34 6.73
C TYR A 7 -31.88 7.29 7.49
N ARG A 8 -32.33 7.57 8.71
CA ARG A 8 -33.13 6.63 9.51
C ARG A 8 -34.45 6.25 8.84
N SER A 9 -35.13 7.20 8.20
CA SER A 9 -36.39 6.92 7.51
C SER A 9 -36.19 6.07 6.25
N ILE A 10 -35.05 6.21 5.57
CA ILE A 10 -34.70 5.48 4.36
C ILE A 10 -34.39 4.02 4.69
N ILE A 11 -33.63 3.73 5.76
CA ILE A 11 -33.22 2.38 6.14
C ILE A 11 -34.27 1.59 6.92
N GLN A 12 -35.39 2.19 7.31
CA GLN A 12 -36.48 1.46 7.99
C GLN A 12 -36.97 0.29 7.12
N PHE A 13 -37.30 -0.84 7.75
CA PHE A 13 -37.70 -2.08 7.06
C PHE A 13 -38.77 -1.85 6.00
N LYS A 14 -39.80 -1.06 6.26
CA LYS A 14 -40.87 -0.73 5.30
C LYS A 14 -40.38 0.01 4.05
N ASN A 15 -39.28 0.74 4.14
CA ASN A 15 -38.69 1.49 3.03
C ASN A 15 -37.54 0.72 2.36
N LYS A 16 -36.85 -0.12 3.08
CA LYS A 16 -35.71 -0.89 2.58
C LYS A 16 -36.00 -1.71 1.32
N TYR A 17 -37.23 -2.17 1.16
CA TYR A 17 -37.69 -2.95 0.01
C TYR A 17 -38.69 -2.20 -0.86
N ASN A 18 -38.92 -0.91 -0.60
CA ASN A 18 -39.79 -0.07 -1.41
C ASN A 18 -39.03 0.42 -2.65
N GLU A 19 -39.49 0.06 -3.85
CA GLU A 19 -38.86 0.45 -5.13
C GLU A 19 -38.84 1.98 -5.37
N ASN A 20 -39.75 2.72 -4.74
CA ASN A 20 -39.81 4.19 -4.81
C ASN A 20 -38.97 4.87 -3.71
N ASN A 21 -38.14 4.14 -2.97
CA ASN A 21 -37.26 4.70 -1.98
C ASN A 21 -36.13 5.53 -2.61
N PHE A 22 -35.61 6.50 -1.85
CA PHE A 22 -34.44 7.27 -2.25
C PHE A 22 -33.23 6.33 -2.46
N ALA A 23 -32.40 6.65 -3.45
CA ALA A 23 -31.13 5.96 -3.66
C ALA A 23 -29.99 6.81 -3.06
N GLU A 24 -29.01 6.13 -2.50
CA GLU A 24 -27.74 6.74 -2.13
C GLU A 24 -26.89 6.91 -3.39
N VAL A 25 -26.62 8.16 -3.76
CA VAL A 25 -25.96 8.49 -5.04
C VAL A 25 -24.92 9.60 -4.85
N VAL A 26 -23.94 9.63 -5.74
CA VAL A 26 -22.93 10.69 -5.83
C VAL A 26 -23.33 11.67 -6.93
N LYS A 27 -23.37 12.97 -6.61
CA LYS A 27 -23.49 14.03 -7.62
C LYS A 27 -22.11 14.38 -8.15
N VAL A 28 -21.86 14.09 -9.43
CA VAL A 28 -20.61 14.41 -10.11
C VAL A 28 -20.76 15.76 -10.84
N THR A 29 -19.87 16.70 -10.54
CA THR A 29 -19.71 17.96 -11.30
C THR A 29 -18.33 17.95 -11.93
N PHE A 30 -18.26 18.06 -13.26
CA PHE A 30 -17.01 17.89 -13.99
C PHE A 30 -16.85 18.95 -15.10
N ASN A 31 -15.58 19.15 -15.51
CA ASN A 31 -15.24 19.98 -16.67
C ASN A 31 -15.20 19.10 -17.92
N SER A 32 -16.13 19.29 -18.84
CA SER A 32 -16.24 18.51 -20.08
C SER A 32 -15.04 18.64 -21.03
N ASN A 33 -14.16 19.63 -20.83
CA ASN A 33 -12.91 19.73 -21.57
C ASN A 33 -11.79 18.85 -20.98
N ALA A 34 -11.95 18.38 -19.73
CA ALA A 34 -10.97 17.56 -19.03
C ALA A 34 -11.35 16.08 -19.02
N ILE A 35 -12.65 15.76 -18.91
CA ILE A 35 -13.18 14.40 -18.91
C ILE A 35 -14.54 14.38 -19.56
N SER A 36 -14.83 13.34 -20.36
CA SER A 36 -16.13 13.20 -20.99
C SER A 36 -17.15 12.55 -20.06
N LEU A 37 -18.47 12.74 -20.33
CA LEU A 37 -19.52 12.01 -19.65
C LEU A 37 -19.41 10.50 -19.94
N GLU A 38 -18.97 10.14 -21.11
CA GLU A 38 -18.72 8.74 -21.51
C GLU A 38 -17.71 8.07 -20.59
N ASP A 39 -16.57 8.72 -20.34
CA ASP A 39 -15.53 8.18 -19.44
C ASP A 39 -16.05 8.03 -18.01
N ILE A 40 -16.85 9.00 -17.53
CA ILE A 40 -17.47 8.92 -16.20
C ILE A 40 -18.43 7.74 -16.10
N LEU A 41 -19.26 7.50 -17.13
CA LEU A 41 -20.19 6.38 -17.17
C LEU A 41 -19.48 5.03 -17.29
N LYS A 42 -18.43 4.94 -18.10
CA LYS A 42 -17.57 3.75 -18.18
C LYS A 42 -16.97 3.44 -16.81
N HIS A 43 -16.38 4.43 -16.16
CA HIS A 43 -15.82 4.27 -14.83
C HIS A 43 -16.87 3.83 -13.79
N PHE A 44 -18.09 4.37 -13.86
CA PHE A 44 -19.19 3.95 -12.99
C PHE A 44 -19.47 2.44 -13.10
N PHE A 45 -19.52 1.88 -14.32
CA PHE A 45 -19.77 0.44 -14.52
C PHE A 45 -18.58 -0.43 -14.14
N GLU A 46 -17.37 0.07 -14.30
CA GLU A 46 -16.14 -0.65 -13.99
C GLU A 46 -15.84 -0.74 -12.50
N THR A 47 -16.44 0.13 -11.66
CA THR A 47 -16.15 0.22 -10.23
C THR A 47 -17.15 -0.48 -9.31
N HIS A 48 -18.20 -1.11 -9.86
CA HIS A 48 -19.15 -1.89 -9.07
C HIS A 48 -19.71 -3.06 -9.88
N ASP A 49 -20.43 -3.98 -9.23
CA ASP A 49 -21.18 -5.04 -9.91
C ASP A 49 -22.62 -4.59 -10.23
N PRO A 50 -22.92 -4.19 -11.48
CA PRO A 50 -24.22 -3.68 -11.87
C PRO A 50 -25.28 -4.78 -12.01
N THR A 51 -24.91 -6.06 -11.86
CA THR A 51 -25.86 -7.20 -11.93
C THR A 51 -26.61 -7.45 -10.62
N GLN A 52 -26.18 -6.79 -9.54
CA GLN A 52 -26.79 -6.93 -8.22
C GLN A 52 -28.09 -6.14 -8.12
N LEU A 53 -29.18 -6.82 -7.75
CA LEU A 53 -30.49 -6.18 -7.58
C LEU A 53 -30.64 -5.62 -6.15
N ASN A 54 -30.91 -4.32 -6.03
CA ASN A 54 -31.19 -3.65 -4.76
C ASN A 54 -30.15 -3.92 -3.67
N ARG A 55 -28.88 -3.99 -4.07
CA ARG A 55 -27.75 -4.16 -3.14
C ARG A 55 -26.45 -3.73 -3.79
N GLN A 56 -25.44 -3.51 -2.96
CA GLN A 56 -24.06 -3.34 -3.36
C GLN A 56 -23.16 -4.07 -2.34
N GLY A 57 -22.65 -5.24 -2.71
CA GLY A 57 -21.90 -6.10 -1.79
C GLY A 57 -22.74 -6.49 -0.55
N ASN A 58 -22.27 -6.08 0.64
CA ASN A 58 -22.96 -6.36 1.92
C ASN A 58 -24.12 -5.40 2.22
N ASP A 59 -24.19 -4.27 1.51
CA ASP A 59 -25.25 -3.28 1.70
C ASP A 59 -26.50 -3.71 0.93
N VAL A 60 -27.55 -4.12 1.66
CA VAL A 60 -28.78 -4.69 1.10
C VAL A 60 -29.96 -3.77 1.35
N GLY A 61 -30.66 -3.41 0.29
CA GLY A 61 -31.87 -2.57 0.29
C GLY A 61 -31.97 -1.72 -0.97
N THR A 62 -33.17 -1.24 -1.29
CA THR A 62 -33.44 -0.42 -2.49
C THR A 62 -32.67 0.91 -2.49
N GLN A 63 -32.25 1.41 -1.34
CA GLN A 63 -31.41 2.59 -1.21
C GLN A 63 -29.98 2.38 -1.77
N TYR A 64 -29.52 1.15 -1.86
CA TYR A 64 -28.19 0.77 -2.39
C TYR A 64 -28.25 0.21 -3.82
N ARG A 65 -29.40 0.40 -4.51
CA ARG A 65 -29.51 -0.02 -5.90
C ARG A 65 -28.56 0.73 -6.80
N SER A 66 -28.00 0.06 -7.78
CA SER A 66 -27.28 0.72 -8.86
C SER A 66 -28.27 1.58 -9.67
N THR A 67 -27.97 2.87 -9.84
CA THR A 67 -28.84 3.79 -10.59
C THR A 67 -28.03 4.95 -11.21
N ILE A 68 -28.46 5.37 -12.40
CA ILE A 68 -27.99 6.56 -13.09
C ILE A 68 -29.16 7.54 -13.13
N LEU A 69 -28.96 8.75 -12.60
CA LEU A 69 -29.94 9.82 -12.59
C LEU A 69 -29.52 10.89 -13.60
N TYR A 70 -30.18 10.91 -14.78
CA TYR A 70 -29.86 11.87 -15.82
C TYR A 70 -30.67 13.17 -15.67
N VAL A 71 -30.13 14.28 -16.20
CA VAL A 71 -30.76 15.60 -16.16
C VAL A 71 -31.26 16.09 -17.54
N ASN A 72 -30.95 15.38 -18.62
CA ASN A 72 -31.39 15.71 -19.97
C ASN A 72 -31.34 14.48 -20.90
N GLU A 73 -32.00 14.58 -22.07
CA GLU A 73 -32.10 13.50 -23.05
C GLU A 73 -30.75 13.07 -23.66
N SER A 74 -29.77 13.97 -23.75
CA SER A 74 -28.44 13.63 -24.25
C SER A 74 -27.73 12.67 -23.28
N GLN A 75 -27.79 12.97 -21.97
CA GLN A 75 -27.25 12.08 -20.93
C GLN A 75 -27.96 10.73 -20.92
N LYS A 76 -29.30 10.72 -21.06
CA LYS A 76 -30.09 9.49 -21.14
C LYS A 76 -29.61 8.59 -22.27
N LYS A 77 -29.58 9.14 -23.51
CA LYS A 77 -29.17 8.36 -24.70
C LYS A 77 -27.75 7.80 -24.58
N LEU A 78 -26.82 8.60 -24.06
CA LEU A 78 -25.45 8.12 -23.84
C LEU A 78 -25.41 7.03 -22.79
N SER A 79 -26.16 7.18 -21.70
CA SER A 79 -26.24 6.15 -20.65
C SER A 79 -26.83 4.84 -21.17
N GLU A 80 -27.89 4.90 -22.01
CA GLU A 80 -28.47 3.74 -22.66
C GLU A 80 -27.44 3.01 -23.52
N ALA A 81 -26.68 3.73 -24.36
CA ALA A 81 -25.63 3.12 -25.18
C ALA A 81 -24.53 2.45 -24.35
N ILE A 82 -24.05 3.12 -23.29
CA ILE A 82 -23.04 2.56 -22.40
C ILE A 82 -23.54 1.34 -21.62
N ILE A 83 -24.83 1.32 -21.20
CA ILE A 83 -25.46 0.15 -20.58
C ILE A 83 -25.45 -1.03 -21.55
N ASP A 84 -25.83 -0.82 -22.80
CA ASP A 84 -25.88 -1.88 -23.81
C ASP A 84 -24.47 -2.43 -24.11
N ASP A 85 -23.48 -1.54 -24.25
CA ASP A 85 -22.09 -1.93 -24.49
C ASP A 85 -21.53 -2.75 -23.30
N TYR A 86 -21.76 -2.29 -22.07
CA TYR A 86 -21.29 -3.03 -20.90
C TYR A 86 -22.04 -4.34 -20.67
N GLN A 87 -23.33 -4.39 -21.02
CA GLN A 87 -24.10 -5.66 -21.00
C GLN A 87 -23.50 -6.71 -21.94
N ASN A 88 -23.04 -6.31 -23.12
CA ASN A 88 -22.36 -7.21 -24.04
C ASN A 88 -21.08 -7.76 -23.42
N LEU A 89 -20.23 -6.91 -22.85
CA LEU A 89 -19.01 -7.30 -22.14
C LEU A 89 -19.28 -8.26 -20.98
N LEU A 90 -20.30 -7.97 -20.17
CA LEU A 90 -20.73 -8.83 -19.07
C LEU A 90 -21.18 -10.22 -19.57
N THR A 91 -21.95 -10.24 -20.64
CA THR A 91 -22.47 -11.49 -21.26
C THR A 91 -21.32 -12.37 -21.78
N ASP A 92 -20.34 -11.76 -22.44
CA ASP A 92 -19.15 -12.45 -22.96
C ASP A 92 -18.28 -13.04 -21.83
N ASN A 93 -18.39 -12.49 -20.64
CA ASN A 93 -17.68 -12.95 -19.44
C ASN A 93 -18.56 -13.76 -18.46
N ASN A 94 -19.73 -14.27 -18.93
CA ASN A 94 -20.66 -15.10 -18.17
C ASN A 94 -21.30 -14.44 -16.94
N TYR A 95 -21.42 -13.11 -16.94
CA TYR A 95 -22.16 -12.37 -15.92
C TYR A 95 -23.65 -12.26 -16.28
N GLY A 96 -24.47 -11.92 -15.28
CA GLY A 96 -25.91 -11.74 -15.43
C GLY A 96 -26.30 -10.43 -16.11
N LYS A 97 -27.61 -10.16 -16.16
CA LYS A 97 -28.15 -8.91 -16.71
C LYS A 97 -27.92 -7.74 -15.75
N ILE A 98 -27.59 -6.59 -16.33
CA ILE A 98 -27.50 -5.31 -15.63
C ILE A 98 -28.84 -5.01 -14.93
N LYS A 99 -28.78 -4.57 -13.69
CA LYS A 99 -29.91 -4.15 -12.83
C LYS A 99 -29.90 -2.65 -12.57
N THR A 100 -28.89 -1.93 -13.08
CA THR A 100 -28.82 -0.48 -12.98
C THR A 100 -30.08 0.17 -13.53
N LYS A 101 -30.75 0.99 -12.73
CA LYS A 101 -31.89 1.79 -13.16
C LYS A 101 -31.42 3.08 -13.83
N LEU A 102 -32.08 3.46 -14.93
CA LEU A 102 -31.85 4.74 -15.60
C LEU A 102 -33.10 5.58 -15.43
N GLU A 103 -33.01 6.62 -14.59
CA GLU A 103 -34.17 7.44 -14.17
C GLU A 103 -33.87 8.94 -14.35
N SER A 104 -34.90 9.75 -14.55
CA SER A 104 -34.76 11.21 -14.55
C SER A 104 -34.49 11.72 -13.14
N LEU A 105 -33.58 12.68 -13.01
CA LEU A 105 -33.32 13.34 -11.72
C LEU A 105 -34.43 14.34 -11.41
N ASP A 106 -35.31 14.00 -10.48
CA ASP A 106 -36.34 14.94 -10.00
C ASP A 106 -35.81 15.82 -8.87
N ASN A 107 -35.22 15.21 -7.86
CA ASN A 107 -34.71 15.93 -6.69
C ASN A 107 -33.42 15.28 -6.17
N PHE A 108 -32.48 16.14 -5.76
CA PHE A 108 -31.26 15.73 -5.10
C PHE A 108 -31.17 16.38 -3.72
N TYR A 109 -30.91 15.56 -2.70
CA TYR A 109 -30.75 16.01 -1.33
C TYR A 109 -29.35 15.62 -0.84
N LEU A 110 -28.63 16.61 -0.29
CA LEU A 110 -27.34 16.32 0.34
C LEU A 110 -27.56 15.41 1.55
N ALA A 111 -26.81 14.34 1.61
CA ALA A 111 -26.71 13.49 2.78
C ALA A 111 -26.16 14.26 3.98
N GLU A 112 -26.33 13.73 5.16
CA GLU A 112 -25.91 14.34 6.42
C GLU A 112 -24.38 14.53 6.46
N ASN A 113 -23.94 15.52 7.25
CA ASN A 113 -22.53 15.93 7.28
C ASN A 113 -21.56 14.79 7.66
N TYR A 114 -22.01 13.79 8.40
CA TYR A 114 -21.18 12.64 8.78
C TYR A 114 -20.98 11.65 7.63
N HIS A 115 -21.80 11.68 6.58
CA HIS A 115 -21.61 10.92 5.35
C HIS A 115 -20.70 11.64 4.32
N GLN A 116 -20.59 12.99 4.41
CA GLN A 116 -19.71 13.72 3.52
C GLN A 116 -18.24 13.48 3.90
N ASP A 117 -17.37 13.25 2.90
CA ASP A 117 -15.96 12.91 3.13
C ASP A 117 -15.77 11.75 4.13
N TYR A 118 -16.63 10.71 4.03
CA TYR A 118 -16.70 9.64 5.02
C TYR A 118 -15.34 8.99 5.29
N LEU A 119 -14.60 8.62 4.24
CA LEU A 119 -13.30 7.98 4.38
C LEU A 119 -12.21 8.92 4.93
N LYS A 120 -12.29 10.23 4.63
CA LYS A 120 -11.42 11.22 5.30
C LYS A 120 -11.65 11.28 6.81
N LYS A 121 -12.92 11.22 7.23
CA LYS A 121 -13.32 11.28 8.64
C LYS A 121 -13.14 9.94 9.37
N ASN A 122 -13.27 8.85 8.63
CA ASN A 122 -13.18 7.48 9.12
C ASN A 122 -12.15 6.71 8.31
N PRO A 123 -10.87 6.92 8.56
CA PRO A 123 -9.81 6.28 7.79
C PRO A 123 -9.84 4.75 7.79
N ASN A 124 -10.53 4.11 8.74
CA ASN A 124 -10.77 2.66 8.79
C ASN A 124 -12.19 2.27 8.32
N GLY A 125 -12.87 3.19 7.61
CA GLY A 125 -14.22 2.95 7.10
C GLY A 125 -14.26 1.85 6.04
N TYR A 126 -15.39 1.17 5.94
CA TYR A 126 -15.62 0.14 4.94
C TYR A 126 -15.68 0.77 3.54
N CYS A 127 -14.81 0.33 2.64
CA CYS A 127 -14.80 0.70 1.22
C CYS A 127 -14.26 -0.47 0.39
N PRO A 128 -15.07 -1.50 0.15
CA PRO A 128 -14.64 -2.66 -0.63
C PRO A 128 -14.60 -2.33 -2.12
N ASP A 129 -13.68 -2.96 -2.85
CA ASP A 129 -13.78 -3.07 -4.31
C ASP A 129 -14.92 -4.07 -4.61
N LEU A 130 -15.95 -3.59 -5.26
CA LEU A 130 -17.13 -4.38 -5.63
C LEU A 130 -17.25 -4.55 -7.15
N SER A 131 -16.18 -4.25 -7.90
CA SER A 131 -16.15 -4.35 -9.36
C SER A 131 -16.28 -5.80 -9.85
N THR A 132 -16.74 -5.95 -11.10
CA THR A 132 -16.71 -7.24 -11.81
C THR A 132 -15.32 -7.55 -12.37
N GLY A 133 -14.40 -6.58 -12.38
CA GLY A 133 -13.11 -6.65 -13.08
C GLY A 133 -13.20 -6.51 -14.59
N ILE A 134 -14.41 -6.32 -15.16
CA ILE A 134 -14.63 -6.13 -16.59
C ILE A 134 -14.50 -4.64 -16.92
N VAL A 135 -13.78 -4.33 -18.01
CA VAL A 135 -13.51 -2.96 -18.46
C VAL A 135 -13.93 -2.79 -19.93
N PHE A 136 -14.30 -1.57 -20.35
CA PHE A 136 -14.74 -1.26 -21.70
C PHE A 136 -13.64 -1.36 -22.74
N ASP A 137 -12.44 -0.97 -22.43
CA ASP A 137 -11.33 -1.03 -23.36
C ASP A 137 -10.77 -2.45 -23.45
N ASN A 138 -11.28 -3.20 -24.44
CA ASN A 138 -10.57 -4.35 -25.04
C ASN A 138 -9.45 -3.90 -26.00
N LYS A 139 -8.82 -2.74 -25.80
CA LYS A 139 -7.44 -2.66 -26.25
C LYS A 139 -6.77 -3.80 -25.52
N GLU A 140 -6.16 -4.75 -26.25
CA GLU A 140 -5.22 -5.70 -25.67
C GLU A 140 -4.47 -4.93 -24.58
N LYS A 141 -4.91 -5.10 -23.30
CA LYS A 141 -4.08 -4.66 -22.18
C LYS A 141 -2.81 -5.41 -22.47
N SER A 142 -1.81 -4.72 -23.01
CA SER A 142 -0.50 -5.34 -23.15
C SER A 142 -0.23 -5.89 -21.77
N LEU A 143 -0.34 -7.22 -21.66
CA LEU A 143 -0.22 -7.90 -20.37
C LEU A 143 1.03 -7.34 -19.73
N LEU A 144 0.88 -6.59 -18.66
CA LEU A 144 2.04 -5.99 -18.01
C LEU A 144 3.03 -7.11 -17.77
N ASP A 145 4.26 -6.91 -18.17
CA ASP A 145 5.29 -7.91 -17.97
C ASP A 145 5.46 -8.16 -16.46
N ASN A 146 5.12 -9.38 -16.04
CA ASN A 146 5.29 -9.87 -14.68
C ASN A 146 6.47 -10.86 -14.59
N SER A 147 7.22 -11.06 -15.67
CA SER A 147 8.32 -12.05 -15.70
C SER A 147 9.33 -11.83 -14.57
N PHE A 148 9.64 -10.57 -14.26
CA PHE A 148 10.54 -10.22 -13.16
C PHE A 148 9.98 -10.55 -11.78
N LEU A 149 8.66 -10.57 -11.60
CA LEU A 149 8.00 -10.98 -10.35
C LEU A 149 8.06 -12.50 -10.13
N LEU A 150 8.36 -13.27 -11.17
CA LEU A 150 8.48 -14.73 -11.10
C LEU A 150 9.86 -15.18 -10.61
N THR A 151 10.77 -14.26 -10.32
CA THR A 151 12.14 -14.59 -9.91
C THR A 151 12.53 -13.93 -8.60
N GLY A 152 13.13 -14.71 -7.70
CA GLY A 152 13.65 -14.23 -6.42
C GLY A 152 12.56 -13.69 -5.48
N LYS A 153 12.99 -12.87 -4.52
CA LYS A 153 12.12 -12.20 -3.56
C LYS A 153 11.62 -10.86 -4.11
N GLN A 154 10.33 -10.58 -3.99
CA GLN A 154 9.67 -9.39 -4.49
C GLN A 154 8.64 -8.88 -3.47
N ILE A 155 8.39 -7.58 -3.44
CA ILE A 155 7.30 -6.97 -2.71
C ILE A 155 6.29 -6.49 -3.75
N LEU A 156 5.08 -7.00 -3.68
CA LEU A 156 3.98 -6.59 -4.53
C LEU A 156 2.97 -5.80 -3.70
N ILE A 157 2.67 -4.58 -4.12
CA ILE A 157 1.62 -3.78 -3.52
C ILE A 157 0.39 -3.85 -4.43
N LEU A 158 -0.71 -4.39 -3.90
CA LEU A 158 -1.99 -4.29 -4.58
C LEU A 158 -2.58 -2.92 -4.28
N ASP A 159 -2.73 -2.14 -5.33
CA ASP A 159 -3.36 -0.83 -5.33
C ASP A 159 -4.79 -0.93 -5.84
N ALA A 160 -5.63 0.03 -5.47
CA ALA A 160 -6.98 0.11 -5.99
C ALA A 160 -6.97 0.66 -7.43
N GLN A 161 -7.95 0.24 -8.23
CA GLN A 161 -8.17 0.80 -9.57
C GLN A 161 -8.73 2.24 -9.50
N SER A 162 -9.30 2.62 -8.36
CA SER A 162 -9.86 3.94 -8.08
C SER A 162 -9.16 4.60 -6.90
N TYR A 163 -9.51 5.86 -6.59
CA TYR A 163 -8.92 6.57 -5.46
C TYR A 163 -9.10 5.81 -4.14
N CYS A 164 -7.97 5.54 -3.49
CA CYS A 164 -7.89 4.80 -2.23
C CYS A 164 -7.03 5.59 -1.22
N PRO A 165 -7.64 6.24 -0.22
CA PRO A 165 -6.90 7.04 0.77
C PRO A 165 -5.82 6.27 1.52
N TYR A 166 -6.05 4.98 1.76
CA TYR A 166 -5.07 4.10 2.42
C TYR A 166 -3.91 3.73 1.53
N CYS A 167 -4.15 3.59 0.22
CA CYS A 167 -3.11 3.34 -0.75
C CYS A 167 -2.19 4.56 -0.84
N GLU A 168 -2.75 5.78 -0.90
CA GLU A 168 -1.97 7.01 -0.87
C GLU A 168 -1.18 7.17 0.43
N LYS A 169 -1.82 6.92 1.58
CA LYS A 169 -1.14 6.94 2.89
C LYS A 169 0.01 5.92 2.97
N LEU A 170 -0.16 4.73 2.38
CA LEU A 170 0.89 3.72 2.31
C LEU A 170 2.06 4.20 1.45
N LYS A 171 1.79 4.83 0.31
CA LYS A 171 2.81 5.42 -0.57
C LYS A 171 3.61 6.47 0.19
N GLU A 172 2.95 7.51 0.66
CA GLU A 172 3.58 8.64 1.33
C GLU A 172 4.42 8.23 2.55
N ASN A 173 3.90 7.35 3.40
CA ASN A 173 4.54 7.05 4.68
C ASN A 173 5.53 5.89 4.63
N VAL A 174 5.43 4.99 3.64
CA VAL A 174 6.18 3.73 3.64
C VAL A 174 6.93 3.50 2.34
N THR A 175 6.22 3.47 1.21
CA THR A 175 6.81 2.91 -0.01
C THR A 175 7.56 3.91 -0.87
N ASP A 176 7.23 5.20 -0.85
CA ASP A 176 7.94 6.23 -1.60
C ASP A 176 9.38 6.46 -1.09
N SER A 177 9.61 6.24 0.20
CA SER A 177 10.94 6.31 0.81
C SER A 177 11.72 5.00 0.78
N TYR A 178 11.11 3.91 0.32
CA TYR A 178 11.75 2.59 0.30
C TYR A 178 12.81 2.49 -0.81
N LYS A 179 14.04 2.15 -0.43
CA LYS A 179 15.20 1.94 -1.33
C LYS A 179 15.89 0.59 -1.10
N GLY A 180 15.21 -0.32 -0.41
CA GLY A 180 15.76 -1.63 -0.08
C GLY A 180 16.07 -2.49 -1.31
N SER A 181 16.89 -3.51 -1.12
CA SER A 181 17.37 -4.38 -2.19
C SER A 181 16.34 -5.39 -2.72
N ILE A 182 15.20 -5.60 -2.01
CA ILE A 182 14.09 -6.38 -2.57
C ILE A 182 13.23 -5.44 -3.41
N PRO A 183 13.04 -5.69 -4.72
CA PRO A 183 12.22 -4.84 -5.56
C PRO A 183 10.79 -4.72 -5.06
N LEU A 184 10.22 -3.52 -5.15
CA LEU A 184 8.83 -3.22 -4.81
C LEU A 184 8.08 -2.77 -6.05
N THR A 185 6.94 -3.37 -6.32
CA THR A 185 6.14 -3.13 -7.52
C THR A 185 4.66 -2.99 -7.17
N TYR A 186 3.98 -2.07 -7.85
CA TYR A 186 2.54 -1.88 -7.74
C TYR A 186 1.81 -2.62 -8.86
N ARG A 187 0.68 -3.24 -8.52
CA ARG A 187 -0.29 -3.83 -9.44
C ARG A 187 -1.71 -3.63 -8.94
N THR A 188 -2.65 -3.65 -9.85
CA THR A 188 -4.07 -3.80 -9.53
C THR A 188 -4.47 -5.27 -9.63
N SER A 189 -5.64 -5.63 -9.09
CA SER A 189 -6.11 -7.02 -9.02
C SER A 189 -6.20 -7.72 -10.38
N ASP A 190 -6.45 -6.96 -11.45
CA ASP A 190 -6.53 -7.47 -12.83
C ASP A 190 -5.17 -7.65 -13.52
N GLN A 191 -4.07 -7.26 -12.87
CA GLN A 191 -2.71 -7.28 -13.42
C GLN A 191 -1.83 -8.42 -12.84
N LEU A 192 -2.42 -9.42 -12.23
CA LEU A 192 -1.71 -10.46 -11.46
C LEU A 192 -1.42 -11.74 -12.25
N HIS A 193 -1.60 -11.73 -13.58
CA HIS A 193 -1.39 -12.92 -14.41
C HIS A 193 0.01 -13.52 -14.20
N GLY A 194 0.06 -14.85 -14.17
CA GLY A 194 1.28 -15.61 -13.92
C GLY A 194 1.72 -15.72 -12.47
N LEU A 195 1.13 -14.95 -11.54
CA LEU A 195 1.42 -15.01 -10.11
C LEU A 195 0.45 -15.97 -9.40
N LYS A 196 0.95 -16.62 -8.33
CA LYS A 196 0.11 -17.46 -7.46
C LYS A 196 -0.13 -16.71 -6.14
N ILE A 197 -1.23 -15.98 -6.12
CA ILE A 197 -1.70 -15.19 -4.98
C ILE A 197 -2.80 -15.99 -4.26
N ASN A 198 -2.67 -16.17 -2.96
CA ASN A 198 -3.63 -16.89 -2.11
C ASN A 198 -4.51 -15.92 -1.29
N SER A 199 -3.98 -14.73 -1.03
CA SER A 199 -4.70 -13.69 -0.29
C SER A 199 -5.80 -13.06 -1.15
N PRO A 200 -6.89 -12.54 -0.53
CA PRO A 200 -7.92 -11.80 -1.24
C PRO A 200 -7.35 -10.61 -2.02
N THR A 201 -7.62 -10.54 -3.32
CA THR A 201 -7.10 -9.49 -4.21
C THR A 201 -8.01 -8.26 -4.29
N TRP A 202 -9.18 -8.32 -3.66
CA TRP A 202 -10.14 -7.22 -3.56
C TRP A 202 -9.86 -6.24 -2.41
N ALA A 203 -8.98 -6.62 -1.45
CA ALA A 203 -8.61 -5.74 -0.33
C ALA A 203 -7.41 -4.89 -0.72
N THR A 204 -7.56 -3.57 -0.71
CA THR A 204 -6.51 -2.60 -1.03
C THR A 204 -6.34 -1.54 0.05
N PRO A 205 -5.09 -1.11 0.32
CA PRO A 205 -3.86 -1.72 -0.17
C PRO A 205 -3.62 -3.11 0.41
N SER A 206 -2.98 -4.00 -0.33
CA SER A 206 -2.40 -5.23 0.23
C SER A 206 -0.92 -5.30 -0.11
N ILE A 207 -0.12 -5.69 0.87
CA ILE A 207 1.32 -5.88 0.72
C ILE A 207 1.57 -7.39 0.64
N ILE A 208 2.00 -7.87 -0.51
CA ILE A 208 2.22 -9.29 -0.77
C ILE A 208 3.71 -9.54 -0.93
N PHE A 209 4.23 -10.46 -0.15
CA PHE A 209 5.62 -10.90 -0.22
C PHE A 209 5.71 -12.15 -1.08
N LEU A 210 6.38 -12.02 -2.22
CA LEU A 210 6.51 -13.07 -3.23
C LEU A 210 7.91 -13.69 -3.23
N GLU A 211 7.99 -15.00 -3.43
CA GLU A 211 9.22 -15.67 -3.77
C GLU A 211 8.98 -16.56 -5.00
N ASN A 212 9.69 -16.25 -6.10
CA ASN A 212 9.54 -16.92 -7.38
C ASN A 212 8.08 -16.94 -7.90
N GLY A 213 7.37 -15.82 -7.78
CA GLY A 213 5.98 -15.66 -8.21
C GLY A 213 4.92 -16.29 -7.30
N LEU A 214 5.34 -16.88 -6.19
CA LEU A 214 4.44 -17.50 -5.21
C LEU A 214 4.30 -16.59 -4.00
N GLU A 215 3.09 -16.39 -3.52
CA GLU A 215 2.86 -15.69 -2.25
C GLU A 215 3.42 -16.51 -1.08
N VAL A 216 4.31 -15.89 -0.31
CA VAL A 216 4.82 -16.43 0.96
C VAL A 216 3.90 -16.05 2.11
N PHE A 217 3.51 -14.77 2.18
CA PHE A 217 2.47 -14.21 3.05
C PHE A 217 2.08 -12.83 2.57
N ALA A 218 0.98 -12.29 3.09
CA ALA A 218 0.52 -10.95 2.80
C ALA A 218 0.02 -10.22 4.06
N TYR A 219 -0.08 -8.90 3.95
CA TYR A 219 -0.72 -8.03 4.93
C TYR A 219 -1.75 -7.15 4.21
N GLN A 220 -2.96 -7.07 4.75
CA GLN A 220 -4.05 -6.30 4.16
C GLN A 220 -4.28 -5.00 4.93
N GLY A 221 -4.49 -3.92 4.19
CA GLY A 221 -4.72 -2.59 4.73
C GLY A 221 -3.43 -1.77 4.88
N TYR A 222 -3.60 -0.55 5.40
CA TYR A 222 -2.49 0.34 5.74
C TYR A 222 -1.67 -0.23 6.89
N ILE A 223 -0.37 -0.07 6.83
CA ILE A 223 0.59 -0.46 7.86
C ILE A 223 1.50 0.72 8.22
N GLU A 224 1.85 0.86 9.48
CA GLU A 224 2.85 1.85 9.90
C GLU A 224 4.27 1.42 9.46
N PRO A 225 5.19 2.38 9.17
CA PRO A 225 6.53 2.08 8.65
C PRO A 225 7.27 1.03 9.48
N LYS A 226 7.24 1.14 10.80
CA LYS A 226 7.94 0.23 11.70
C LYS A 226 7.46 -1.23 11.58
N GLU A 227 6.14 -1.42 11.44
CA GLU A 227 5.57 -2.75 11.28
C GLU A 227 5.83 -3.30 9.87
N PHE A 228 5.81 -2.44 8.85
CA PHE A 228 6.22 -2.82 7.49
C PHE A 228 7.65 -3.38 7.48
N TYR A 229 8.61 -2.66 8.06
CA TYR A 229 9.99 -3.12 8.11
C TYR A 229 10.19 -4.39 8.95
N LYS A 230 9.34 -4.63 9.95
CA LYS A 230 9.34 -5.88 10.70
C LYS A 230 8.89 -7.08 9.84
N LEU A 231 7.83 -6.91 9.04
CA LEU A 231 7.39 -7.93 8.07
C LEU A 231 8.45 -8.15 6.99
N LEU A 232 9.00 -7.08 6.44
CA LEU A 232 10.09 -7.14 5.47
C LEU A 232 11.31 -7.84 6.04
N GLY A 233 11.68 -7.54 7.28
CA GLY A 233 12.77 -8.23 7.99
C GLY A 233 12.52 -9.74 8.10
N ARG A 234 11.31 -10.15 8.48
CA ARG A 234 10.93 -11.56 8.50
C ARG A 234 11.05 -12.21 7.12
N PHE A 235 10.62 -11.52 6.08
CA PHE A 235 10.71 -12.01 4.71
C PHE A 235 12.14 -12.08 4.19
N LYS A 236 12.94 -11.00 4.40
CA LYS A 236 14.31 -10.89 3.88
C LYS A 236 15.30 -11.74 4.65
N LEU A 237 15.23 -11.69 5.97
CA LEU A 237 16.25 -12.24 6.87
C LEU A 237 15.85 -13.61 7.46
N GLY A 238 14.54 -13.95 7.46
CA GLY A 238 14.05 -15.18 8.07
C GLY A 238 14.35 -15.24 9.57
N ASN A 239 14.74 -16.42 10.06
CA ASN A 239 15.13 -16.64 11.46
C ASN A 239 16.65 -16.53 11.65
N SER A 240 17.33 -15.63 10.95
CA SER A 240 18.78 -15.46 10.99
C SER A 240 19.27 -14.67 12.20
N GLU A 241 20.59 -14.67 12.42
CA GLU A 241 21.25 -13.79 13.39
C GLU A 241 20.96 -12.32 13.10
N ALA A 242 20.96 -11.91 11.81
CA ALA A 242 20.62 -10.56 11.39
C ALA A 242 19.20 -10.13 11.81
N TYR A 243 18.20 -11.04 11.74
CA TYR A 243 16.87 -10.75 12.24
C TYR A 243 16.85 -10.58 13.77
N ASN A 244 17.58 -11.41 14.49
CA ASN A 244 17.68 -11.32 15.95
C ASN A 244 18.35 -9.98 16.35
N VAL A 245 19.41 -9.58 15.67
CA VAL A 245 20.07 -8.28 15.89
C VAL A 245 19.09 -7.14 15.60
N ALA A 246 18.45 -7.14 14.44
CA ALA A 246 17.58 -6.05 13.98
C ALA A 246 16.38 -5.80 14.91
N PHE A 247 15.71 -6.86 15.38
CA PHE A 247 14.41 -6.76 16.04
C PHE A 247 14.39 -7.20 17.51
N ASN A 248 15.32 -8.05 17.94
CA ASN A 248 15.38 -8.60 19.30
C ASN A 248 16.57 -8.06 20.11
N LYS A 249 17.22 -6.97 19.65
CA LYS A 249 18.40 -6.37 20.29
C LYS A 249 19.56 -7.37 20.48
N GLY A 250 19.73 -8.27 19.54
CA GLY A 250 20.88 -9.15 19.48
C GLY A 250 22.18 -8.38 19.23
N THR A 251 23.29 -9.06 19.35
CA THR A 251 24.62 -8.50 19.04
C THR A 251 25.37 -9.52 18.19
N ASP A 252 25.97 -9.07 17.09
CA ASP A 252 26.83 -9.92 16.27
C ASP A 252 27.96 -10.56 17.08
N ALA A 253 28.33 -11.76 16.73
CA ALA A 253 29.57 -12.33 17.22
C ALA A 253 30.77 -11.44 16.83
N ARG A 254 31.72 -11.31 17.72
CA ARG A 254 32.98 -10.59 17.42
C ARG A 254 33.65 -11.22 16.20
N PHE A 255 34.08 -10.37 15.27
CA PHE A 255 34.73 -10.79 14.01
C PHE A 255 33.85 -11.73 13.17
N CYS A 256 32.52 -11.50 13.17
CA CYS A 256 31.59 -12.26 12.34
C CYS A 256 31.97 -12.17 10.85
N LYS A 257 31.39 -13.02 10.03
CA LYS A 257 31.69 -13.08 8.58
C LYS A 257 31.48 -11.73 7.90
N GLU A 258 30.38 -11.05 8.20
CA GLU A 258 30.05 -9.74 7.63
C GLU A 258 31.06 -8.67 8.07
N TYR A 259 31.51 -8.68 9.33
CA TYR A 259 32.60 -7.81 9.78
C TYR A 259 33.87 -8.03 8.97
N GLU A 260 34.29 -9.28 8.75
CA GLU A 260 35.48 -9.60 7.99
C GLU A 260 35.39 -9.13 6.53
N ILE A 261 34.20 -9.19 5.92
CA ILE A 261 33.93 -8.67 4.58
C ILE A 261 33.99 -7.13 4.59
N PHE A 262 33.35 -6.49 5.55
CA PHE A 262 33.09 -5.05 5.53
C PHE A 262 34.26 -4.20 6.06
N LYS A 263 35.12 -4.75 6.91
CA LYS A 263 36.25 -4.01 7.51
C LYS A 263 37.21 -3.40 6.49
N ASN A 264 37.33 -4.00 5.29
CA ASN A 264 38.25 -3.61 4.24
C ASN A 264 37.55 -3.21 2.93
N THR A 265 36.25 -2.86 2.97
CA THR A 265 35.55 -2.36 1.79
C THR A 265 36.18 -1.07 1.27
N PRO A 266 36.14 -0.81 -0.06
CA PRO A 266 36.59 0.46 -0.64
C PRO A 266 35.74 1.65 -0.14
N ASN A 267 36.04 2.86 -0.61
CA ASN A 267 35.23 4.03 -0.29
C ASN A 267 33.78 3.84 -0.73
N GLY A 268 32.85 4.12 0.17
CA GLY A 268 31.44 3.90 -0.04
C GLY A 268 30.61 4.17 1.21
N VAL A 269 29.39 3.67 1.20
CA VAL A 269 28.41 3.91 2.25
C VAL A 269 27.81 2.58 2.73
N PHE A 270 27.68 2.45 4.03
CA PHE A 270 26.91 1.38 4.65
C PHE A 270 25.45 1.80 4.76
N LEU A 271 24.56 0.96 4.23
CA LEU A 271 23.14 1.18 4.14
C LEU A 271 22.40 0.33 5.17
N ASP A 272 21.26 0.80 5.57
CA ASP A 272 20.27 0.00 6.30
C ASP A 272 19.84 -1.20 5.43
N LYS A 273 20.03 -2.39 5.95
CA LYS A 273 19.78 -3.64 5.19
C LYS A 273 18.33 -3.82 4.75
N LEU A 274 17.37 -3.15 5.40
CA LEU A 274 15.96 -3.26 5.06
C LEU A 274 15.48 -2.11 4.19
N SER A 275 15.76 -0.86 4.59
CA SER A 275 15.28 0.32 3.88
C SER A 275 16.15 0.76 2.71
N GLY A 276 17.44 0.39 2.72
CA GLY A 276 18.41 0.86 1.74
C GLY A 276 18.93 2.28 2.00
N GLU A 277 18.50 2.94 3.08
CA GLU A 277 18.94 4.30 3.42
C GLU A 277 20.39 4.32 3.95
N PRO A 278 21.17 5.37 3.59
CA PRO A 278 22.55 5.54 4.07
C PRO A 278 22.60 5.71 5.59
N LEU A 279 23.53 4.98 6.26
CA LEU A 279 23.72 5.03 7.70
C LEU A 279 25.11 5.52 8.10
N PHE A 280 26.16 4.98 7.49
CA PHE A 280 27.55 5.31 7.83
C PHE A 280 28.42 5.39 6.58
N ASP A 281 29.33 6.37 6.55
CA ASP A 281 30.31 6.52 5.47
C ASP A 281 31.64 5.85 5.85
N THR A 282 32.32 5.28 4.88
CA THR A 282 33.65 4.70 5.07
C THR A 282 34.70 5.74 5.48
N ASP A 283 34.50 7.02 5.16
CA ASP A 283 35.41 8.11 5.54
C ASP A 283 35.42 8.33 7.07
N ASP A 284 34.36 7.92 7.76
CA ASP A 284 34.20 7.98 9.21
C ASP A 284 34.53 6.65 9.92
N ARG A 285 34.88 5.61 9.16
CA ARG A 285 35.24 4.30 9.71
C ARG A 285 36.68 4.30 10.27
N PHE A 286 36.87 3.63 11.40
CA PHE A 286 38.18 3.40 11.97
C PHE A 286 38.31 2.00 12.60
N VAL A 287 39.54 1.56 12.83
CA VAL A 287 39.85 0.26 13.44
C VAL A 287 39.88 0.39 14.95
N SER A 288 38.83 -0.03 15.63
CA SER A 288 38.73 -0.02 17.12
C SER A 288 39.30 -1.27 17.79
N ARG A 289 39.58 -2.33 17.05
CA ARG A 289 39.97 -3.67 17.54
C ARG A 289 38.91 -4.34 18.45
N SER A 290 37.69 -3.82 18.46
CA SER A 290 36.57 -4.38 19.27
C SER A 290 35.97 -5.66 18.68
N GLY A 291 36.16 -5.87 17.38
CA GLY A 291 35.54 -6.97 16.62
C GLY A 291 34.20 -6.61 15.98
N TRP A 292 33.81 -5.33 16.04
CA TRP A 292 32.66 -4.74 15.35
C TRP A 292 33.07 -3.56 14.50
N LEU A 293 32.26 -3.22 13.49
CA LEU A 293 32.47 -2.00 12.70
C LEU A 293 32.36 -0.78 13.60
N SER A 294 33.29 0.16 13.43
CA SER A 294 33.36 1.37 14.26
C SER A 294 33.45 2.62 13.41
N PHE A 295 32.60 3.59 13.73
CA PHE A 295 32.53 4.88 13.03
C PHE A 295 32.58 6.03 14.04
N THR A 296 33.07 7.19 13.59
CA THR A 296 33.13 8.41 14.44
C THR A 296 31.84 9.19 14.44
N LYS A 297 31.03 9.05 13.35
CA LYS A 297 29.71 9.65 13.24
C LYS A 297 28.84 8.87 12.23
N PRO A 298 27.51 8.97 12.31
CA PRO A 298 26.57 8.50 11.28
C PRO A 298 26.40 9.56 10.18
N VAL A 299 25.76 9.18 9.07
CA VAL A 299 25.16 10.10 8.11
C VAL A 299 24.12 10.97 8.85
N SER A 300 24.13 12.27 8.58
CA SER A 300 23.25 13.21 9.30
C SER A 300 21.77 12.81 9.20
N GLY A 301 21.10 12.69 10.35
CA GLY A 301 19.67 12.35 10.44
C GLY A 301 19.32 10.89 10.18
N SER A 302 20.30 10.00 9.96
CA SER A 302 20.06 8.59 9.62
C SER A 302 19.78 7.68 10.83
N VAL A 303 20.21 8.09 12.02
CA VAL A 303 20.07 7.30 13.25
C VAL A 303 19.46 8.13 14.38
N TYR A 304 18.87 7.43 15.35
CA TYR A 304 18.44 8.01 16.62
C TYR A 304 18.92 7.17 17.81
N GLU A 305 19.01 7.82 18.97
CA GLU A 305 19.56 7.27 20.19
C GLU A 305 18.49 6.97 21.22
N LEU A 306 18.63 5.84 21.92
CA LEU A 306 17.76 5.44 23.02
C LEU A 306 18.59 4.96 24.22
N PRO A 307 18.20 5.26 25.47
CA PRO A 307 18.82 4.64 26.64
C PRO A 307 18.61 3.12 26.61
N ASP A 308 19.69 2.37 26.83
CA ASP A 308 19.67 0.92 27.00
C ASP A 308 20.26 0.51 28.36
N ASN A 309 19.37 0.05 29.24
CA ASN A 309 19.73 -0.42 30.59
C ASN A 309 19.68 -1.94 30.71
N SER A 310 19.66 -2.67 29.58
CA SER A 310 19.62 -4.12 29.57
C SER A 310 20.91 -4.74 30.15
N TYR A 311 20.81 -5.93 30.67
CA TYR A 311 21.92 -6.70 31.27
C TYR A 311 22.71 -5.95 32.37
N GLY A 312 22.08 -5.00 33.08
CA GLY A 312 22.72 -4.22 34.14
C GLY A 312 23.75 -3.18 33.63
N MET A 313 23.84 -2.96 32.33
CA MET A 313 24.73 -1.97 31.72
C MET A 313 23.96 -0.69 31.40
N LYS A 314 24.65 0.47 31.50
CA LYS A 314 24.11 1.76 31.03
C LYS A 314 24.77 2.08 29.69
N ARG A 315 24.02 1.98 28.60
CA ARG A 315 24.49 2.21 27.24
C ARG A 315 23.52 3.11 26.49
N ILE A 316 23.93 3.59 25.34
CA ILE A 316 23.06 4.30 24.39
C ILE A 316 22.93 3.42 23.15
N GLU A 317 21.73 2.92 22.92
CA GLU A 317 21.35 2.13 21.75
C GLU A 317 21.20 3.05 20.52
N ILE A 318 21.71 2.59 19.37
CA ILE A 318 21.57 3.25 18.08
C ILE A 318 20.61 2.48 17.20
N ARG A 319 19.63 3.20 16.66
CA ARG A 319 18.62 2.66 15.73
C ARG A 319 18.55 3.46 14.44
N SER A 320 18.19 2.80 13.35
CA SER A 320 17.91 3.45 12.08
C SER A 320 16.63 4.31 12.18
N VAL A 321 16.67 5.52 11.65
CA VAL A 321 15.48 6.39 11.54
C VAL A 321 14.47 5.81 10.55
N SER A 322 14.94 5.28 9.42
CA SER A 322 14.07 4.80 8.33
C SER A 322 13.33 3.52 8.67
N SER A 323 14.02 2.49 9.18
CA SER A 323 13.44 1.16 9.46
C SER A 323 13.14 0.88 10.93
N GLY A 324 13.75 1.67 11.84
CA GLY A 324 13.67 1.44 13.29
C GLY A 324 14.45 0.24 13.80
N ILE A 325 15.27 -0.42 12.97
CA ILE A 325 16.06 -1.58 13.41
C ILE A 325 17.18 -1.19 14.37
N HIS A 326 17.52 -2.11 15.27
CA HIS A 326 18.70 -1.99 16.13
C HIS A 326 19.97 -2.09 15.30
N LEU A 327 20.89 -1.14 15.47
CA LEU A 327 22.16 -1.09 14.75
C LEU A 327 23.34 -1.44 15.65
N GLY A 328 23.30 -1.03 16.91
CA GLY A 328 24.41 -1.18 17.86
C GLY A 328 24.31 -0.16 18.98
N HIS A 329 25.48 0.31 19.45
CA HIS A 329 25.58 1.25 20.56
C HIS A 329 26.63 2.32 20.27
N VAL A 330 26.50 3.48 20.93
CA VAL A 330 27.53 4.54 20.91
C VAL A 330 28.22 4.64 22.27
N PHE A 331 29.53 4.89 22.23
CA PHE A 331 30.42 5.04 23.36
C PHE A 331 31.27 6.33 23.24
N ASN A 332 31.77 6.84 24.36
CA ASN A 332 32.59 8.04 24.40
C ASN A 332 34.11 7.74 24.39
N ASP A 333 34.52 6.63 23.76
CA ASP A 333 35.89 6.15 23.73
C ASP A 333 36.47 6.03 22.30
N GLY A 334 35.98 6.87 21.39
CA GLY A 334 36.46 6.95 20.02
C GLY A 334 37.79 7.75 19.90
N PRO A 335 38.37 7.78 18.70
CA PRO A 335 39.64 8.49 18.46
C PRO A 335 39.47 10.00 18.61
N ASN A 336 40.52 10.67 19.12
CA ASN A 336 40.58 12.13 19.24
C ASN A 336 39.41 12.76 20.05
N GLY A 337 38.84 12.02 21.02
CA GLY A 337 37.73 12.48 21.82
C GLY A 337 36.36 12.43 21.12
N MET A 338 36.31 11.86 19.94
CA MET A 338 35.04 11.62 19.21
C MET A 338 34.28 10.41 19.76
N PRO A 339 32.97 10.30 19.55
CA PRO A 339 32.24 9.10 19.89
C PRO A 339 32.66 7.91 19.02
N ARG A 340 32.42 6.71 19.53
CA ARG A 340 32.55 5.45 18.78
C ARG A 340 31.17 4.80 18.61
N TYR A 341 30.67 4.85 17.40
CA TYR A 341 29.50 4.09 17.00
C TYR A 341 29.91 2.64 16.69
N CYS A 342 29.58 1.72 17.58
CA CYS A 342 29.91 0.30 17.50
C CYS A 342 28.71 -0.44 16.87
N ILE A 343 28.84 -0.84 15.60
CA ILE A 343 27.71 -1.21 14.76
C ILE A 343 27.81 -2.68 14.34
N ASN A 344 26.67 -3.39 14.43
CA ASN A 344 26.52 -4.75 13.97
C ASN A 344 26.58 -4.80 12.43
N ALA A 345 27.41 -5.67 11.90
CA ALA A 345 27.62 -5.80 10.46
C ALA A 345 26.48 -6.53 9.75
N THR A 346 25.82 -7.48 10.43
CA THR A 346 24.77 -8.32 9.85
C THR A 346 23.52 -7.54 9.42
N VAL A 347 23.30 -6.34 9.98
CA VAL A 347 22.15 -5.47 9.67
C VAL A 347 22.47 -4.37 8.65
N LEU A 348 23.68 -4.42 8.07
CA LEU A 348 24.14 -3.47 7.05
C LEU A 348 24.21 -4.12 5.67
N GLU A 349 24.09 -3.31 4.62
CA GLU A 349 24.56 -3.56 3.26
C GLU A 349 25.62 -2.53 2.90
N PHE A 350 26.51 -2.85 1.97
CA PHE A 350 27.55 -1.92 1.52
C PHE A 350 27.35 -1.57 0.06
N LYS A 351 27.47 -0.26 -0.27
CA LYS A 351 27.47 0.22 -1.64
C LYS A 351 28.71 1.06 -1.88
N ALA A 352 29.51 0.71 -2.89
CA ALA A 352 30.71 1.45 -3.23
C ALA A 352 30.35 2.83 -3.80
N ARG A 353 31.16 3.87 -3.54
CA ARG A 353 30.88 5.25 -3.96
C ARG A 353 30.72 5.39 -5.48
N LYS A 354 31.46 4.62 -6.27
CA LYS A 354 31.33 4.56 -7.74
C LYS A 354 29.96 4.03 -8.22
N ASP A 355 29.23 3.32 -7.37
CA ASP A 355 27.92 2.71 -7.69
C ASP A 355 26.74 3.53 -7.10
N LEU A 356 27.04 4.74 -6.57
CA LEU A 356 26.05 5.65 -6.00
C LEU A 356 25.52 6.70 -7.00
N SER A 357 26.11 6.75 -8.22
CA SER A 357 25.74 7.68 -9.30
C SER A 357 24.47 7.23 -10.04
#